data_91f42c52b35786577bd65af9c4e0cf2f
#
_entry.id   91f42c52b35786577bd65af9c4e0cf2f
#
_cell.length_a   1.000
_cell.length_b   1.000
_cell.length_c   1.000
_cell.angle_alpha   90.00
_cell.angle_beta   90.00
_cell.angle_gamma   90.00
#
_symmetry.space_group_name_H-M   'P 1'
#
loop_
_entity.id
_entity.type
_entity.pdbx_description
1 polymer ?
#
loop_
_entity_poly.entity_id
_entity_poly.type
_entity_poly.pdbx_seq_one_letter_code
_entity_poly.pdbx_strand_id
1 'polypeptide(L)'
;MYSVAASFNVKHLKKTKANIFLLPSYAHQIWSKLALSIILIVFLASCRSNQPQQGFSVEEFSPLTSGKTITYRIDSLVFTQFGRQVETRSYLMRYTIDSSFLDNQGRKSYRIIRMIRDTLQTQPWKPDGSFYITTTPSQMEWIEDNLRQVKLQTPLRPGAQWNGNRFLASNPLNPPYDFSNDDNIQNWIYTLSAEPSSFQYRNKRYENVIAVMQIDEAVNVPITIPTAYAFRNYAVDRFAKNIGLVYREWESWEYQPNTGGSGGPYRIGFGIRQWMVENN
;
A
#
# COMPACT_ATOMS: atom_id res chain seq x y z
N MET A 1 7.32 56.07 54.45
CA MET A 1 7.84 56.06 55.84
C MET A 1 9.11 55.18 55.84
N TYR A 2 10.25 55.85 56.21
CA TYR A 2 11.57 55.34 56.60
C TYR A 2 12.33 54.47 55.61
N SER A 3 13.26 54.89 54.78
CA SER A 3 14.63 55.35 54.98
C SER A 3 15.45 54.60 56.03
N VAL A 4 16.47 53.83 55.57
CA VAL A 4 17.77 53.81 56.26
C VAL A 4 18.85 53.49 55.15
N ALA A 5 19.73 54.47 55.01
CA ALA A 5 21.01 54.35 54.31
C ALA A 5 22.05 53.75 55.26
N ALA A 6 22.92 52.92 54.73
CA ALA A 6 24.18 52.55 55.40
C ALA A 6 25.32 52.68 54.40
N SER A 7 26.14 53.66 54.62
CA SER A 7 27.43 53.88 54.02
C SER A 7 28.47 52.92 54.62
N PHE A 8 29.30 52.27 53.78
CA PHE A 8 30.58 51.68 54.24
C PHE A 8 31.70 51.92 53.28
N ASN A 9 32.60 52.57 53.70
CA ASN A 9 33.98 52.95 53.61
C ASN A 9 34.86 52.12 52.61
N VAL A 10 35.58 52.93 51.78
CA VAL A 10 36.68 52.51 50.87
C VAL A 10 37.88 52.21 51.75
N LYS A 11 38.49 51.02 51.51
CA LYS A 11 39.89 50.78 51.92
C LYS A 11 40.63 50.13 50.73
N HIS A 12 41.72 50.78 50.41
CA HIS A 12 42.84 50.41 49.55
C HIS A 12 43.05 48.91 49.31
N LEU A 13 43.06 48.51 48.00
CA LEU A 13 43.69 47.27 47.56
C LEU A 13 44.72 47.59 46.49
N LYS A 14 45.95 47.19 46.78
CA LYS A 14 47.18 47.37 46.01
C LYS A 14 47.02 46.78 44.59
N LYS A 15 47.50 47.53 43.60
CA LYS A 15 47.73 47.04 42.23
C LYS A 15 48.77 45.95 42.22
N THR A 16 48.37 44.71 41.98
CA THR A 16 49.24 43.62 41.58
C THR A 16 49.34 43.65 40.04
N LYS A 17 50.54 43.94 39.52
CA LYS A 17 50.83 43.79 38.09
C LYS A 17 50.75 42.35 37.70
N ALA A 18 49.75 41.95 36.89
CA ALA A 18 49.72 40.67 36.24
C ALA A 18 50.71 40.68 35.08
N ASN A 19 51.76 39.94 35.19
CA ASN A 19 52.65 39.64 34.07
C ASN A 19 51.92 38.80 33.05
N ILE A 20 51.51 39.38 31.93
CA ILE A 20 50.98 38.62 30.77
C ILE A 20 52.23 37.97 30.12
N PHE A 21 52.38 36.70 30.35
CA PHE A 21 53.31 35.87 29.55
C PHE A 21 52.76 35.79 28.12
N LEU A 22 53.40 36.55 27.21
CA LEU A 22 53.22 36.39 25.79
C LEU A 22 53.81 35.02 25.42
N LEU A 23 52.96 34.04 25.15
CA LEU A 23 53.37 32.74 24.57
C LEU A 23 53.98 33.03 23.20
N PRO A 24 55.12 32.40 22.84
CA PRO A 24 55.79 32.66 21.60
C PRO A 24 54.92 32.30 20.40
N SER A 25 55.01 33.11 19.33
CA SER A 25 54.18 33.00 18.12
C SER A 25 54.12 31.60 17.48
N TYR A 26 55.08 30.76 17.75
CA TYR A 26 55.11 29.37 17.31
C TYR A 26 54.01 28.49 17.95
N ALA A 27 53.58 28.73 19.15
CA ALA A 27 52.50 27.98 19.76
C ALA A 27 51.15 28.19 19.06
N HIS A 28 50.86 29.41 18.66
CA HIS A 28 49.65 29.74 17.91
C HIS A 28 49.56 29.04 16.56
N GLN A 29 50.69 28.94 15.84
CA GLN A 29 50.70 28.22 14.56
C GLN A 29 50.51 26.71 14.69
N ILE A 30 50.99 26.11 15.76
CA ILE A 30 50.81 24.65 16.02
C ILE A 30 49.35 24.39 16.39
N TRP A 31 48.78 25.20 17.27
CA TRP A 31 47.37 25.02 17.69
C TRP A 31 46.35 25.27 16.54
N SER A 32 46.61 26.23 15.64
CA SER A 32 45.77 26.45 14.45
C SER A 32 45.83 25.29 13.46
N LYS A 33 46.99 24.69 13.24
CA LYS A 33 47.14 23.51 12.37
C LYS A 33 46.49 22.26 12.97
N LEU A 34 46.60 22.08 14.30
CA LEU A 34 45.92 20.98 15.02
C LEU A 34 44.40 21.14 14.95
N ALA A 35 43.89 22.33 15.18
CA ALA A 35 42.46 22.59 15.11
C ALA A 35 41.90 22.38 13.67
N LEU A 36 42.64 22.78 12.66
CA LEU A 36 42.25 22.57 11.27
C LEU A 36 42.24 21.06 10.90
N SER A 37 43.24 20.31 11.40
CA SER A 37 43.30 18.85 11.20
C SER A 37 42.14 18.11 11.90
N ILE A 38 41.76 18.53 13.08
CA ILE A 38 40.63 17.92 13.83
C ILE A 38 39.32 18.22 13.12
N ILE A 39 39.12 19.45 12.59
CA ILE A 39 37.94 19.83 11.81
C ILE A 39 37.87 19.00 10.52
N LEU A 40 39.00 18.78 9.84
CA LEU A 40 39.03 17.95 8.63
C LEU A 40 38.68 16.48 8.91
N ILE A 41 39.15 15.92 10.04
CA ILE A 41 38.82 14.55 10.45
C ILE A 41 37.33 14.41 10.79
N VAL A 42 36.72 15.41 11.43
CA VAL A 42 35.29 15.42 11.74
C VAL A 42 34.44 15.47 10.46
N PHE A 43 34.86 16.22 9.44
CA PHE A 43 34.19 16.21 8.14
C PHE A 43 34.30 14.88 7.40
N LEU A 44 35.41 14.17 7.52
CA LEU A 44 35.58 12.85 6.90
C LEU A 44 34.83 11.74 7.63
N ALA A 45 34.58 11.87 8.94
CA ALA A 45 33.78 10.95 9.72
C ALA A 45 32.27 11.15 9.55
N SER A 46 31.82 12.25 8.93
CA SER A 46 30.41 12.56 8.68
C SER A 46 29.82 11.89 7.44
N CYS A 47 30.60 11.11 6.67
CA CYS A 47 30.03 10.18 5.71
C CYS A 47 29.38 9.02 6.45
N ARG A 48 28.22 9.23 7.05
CA ARG A 48 27.28 8.15 7.29
C ARG A 48 26.93 7.61 5.91
N SER A 49 27.47 6.45 5.56
CA SER A 49 26.92 5.62 4.52
C SER A 49 25.46 5.38 4.95
N ASN A 50 24.51 6.08 4.33
CA ASN A 50 23.15 5.60 4.28
C ASN A 50 23.27 4.27 3.56
N GLN A 51 23.44 3.19 4.30
CA GLN A 51 23.19 1.86 3.77
C GLN A 51 21.77 1.96 3.19
N PRO A 52 21.58 1.73 1.89
CA PRO A 52 20.24 1.71 1.34
C PRO A 52 19.49 0.69 2.20
N GLN A 53 18.48 1.15 2.93
CA GLN A 53 17.62 0.28 3.69
C GLN A 53 17.15 -0.77 2.71
N GLN A 54 17.58 -2.02 2.89
CA GLN A 54 17.37 -3.10 1.96
C GLN A 54 15.86 -3.31 1.89
N GLY A 55 15.23 -2.66 0.92
CA GLY A 55 13.79 -2.72 0.70
C GLY A 55 13.40 -4.15 0.34
N PHE A 56 12.20 -4.53 0.66
CA PHE A 56 11.65 -5.81 0.23
C PHE A 56 11.61 -5.91 -1.29
N SER A 57 11.84 -7.10 -1.81
CA SER A 57 11.73 -7.36 -3.24
C SER A 57 10.29 -7.71 -3.63
N VAL A 58 9.93 -7.45 -4.88
CA VAL A 58 8.64 -7.88 -5.44
C VAL A 58 8.47 -9.39 -5.36
N GLU A 59 9.55 -10.15 -5.59
CA GLU A 59 9.54 -11.61 -5.58
C GLU A 59 9.17 -12.20 -4.21
N GLU A 60 9.59 -11.55 -3.12
CA GLU A 60 9.23 -11.99 -1.77
C GLU A 60 7.72 -11.96 -1.50
N PHE A 61 7.00 -11.05 -2.15
CA PHE A 61 5.53 -10.92 -2.02
C PHE A 61 4.77 -11.48 -3.22
N SER A 62 5.47 -12.06 -4.17
CA SER A 62 4.91 -12.68 -5.37
C SER A 62 5.68 -13.96 -5.75
N PRO A 63 5.71 -14.98 -4.87
CA PRO A 63 6.45 -16.22 -5.11
C PRO A 63 5.70 -17.11 -6.11
N LEU A 64 5.94 -16.87 -7.40
CA LEU A 64 5.27 -17.56 -8.49
C LEU A 64 6.09 -18.78 -8.93
N THR A 65 5.55 -19.98 -8.68
CA THR A 65 6.15 -21.25 -9.09
C THR A 65 5.09 -22.12 -9.76
N SER A 66 5.39 -22.70 -10.92
CA SER A 66 4.48 -23.62 -11.61
C SER A 66 4.10 -24.78 -10.69
N GLY A 67 2.82 -25.14 -10.69
CA GLY A 67 2.24 -26.13 -9.80
C GLY A 67 1.72 -25.59 -8.47
N LYS A 68 2.10 -24.37 -8.08
CA LYS A 68 1.55 -23.72 -6.88
C LYS A 68 0.06 -23.49 -7.05
N THR A 69 -0.70 -23.80 -6.00
CA THR A 69 -2.14 -23.63 -5.94
C THR A 69 -2.53 -22.83 -4.71
N ILE A 70 -3.41 -21.87 -4.88
CA ILE A 70 -3.99 -21.08 -3.79
C ILE A 70 -5.50 -21.13 -3.93
N THR A 71 -6.18 -21.48 -2.84
CA THR A 71 -7.64 -21.47 -2.75
C THR A 71 -8.08 -20.26 -1.94
N TYR A 72 -8.98 -19.49 -2.51
CA TYR A 72 -9.62 -18.35 -1.87
C TYR A 72 -11.08 -18.62 -1.59
N ARG A 73 -11.61 -18.05 -0.53
CA ARG A 73 -13.02 -17.79 -0.40
C ARG A 73 -13.30 -16.39 -0.93
N ILE A 74 -14.38 -16.26 -1.67
CA ILE A 74 -14.86 -14.99 -2.22
C ILE A 74 -16.29 -14.78 -1.76
N ASP A 75 -16.56 -13.59 -1.22
CA ASP A 75 -17.88 -13.06 -0.98
C ASP A 75 -18.08 -11.87 -1.96
N SER A 76 -19.00 -12.02 -2.91
CA SER A 76 -19.36 -10.99 -3.87
C SER A 76 -20.61 -10.27 -3.43
N LEU A 77 -20.54 -8.95 -3.30
CA LEU A 77 -21.67 -8.08 -3.14
C LEU A 77 -22.30 -7.86 -4.50
N VAL A 78 -23.56 -8.25 -4.67
CA VAL A 78 -24.29 -8.11 -5.94
C VAL A 78 -25.60 -7.37 -5.70
N PHE A 79 -25.99 -6.56 -6.67
CA PHE A 79 -27.21 -5.78 -6.64
C PHE A 79 -28.23 -6.41 -7.58
N THR A 80 -29.24 -7.06 -6.99
CA THR A 80 -30.27 -7.80 -7.71
C THR A 80 -31.56 -6.99 -7.81
N GLN A 81 -32.55 -7.48 -8.58
CA GLN A 81 -33.84 -6.81 -8.79
C GLN A 81 -33.66 -5.34 -9.22
N PHE A 82 -32.84 -5.12 -10.26
CA PHE A 82 -32.50 -3.76 -10.76
C PHE A 82 -31.87 -2.86 -9.68
N GLY A 83 -31.00 -3.44 -8.84
CA GLY A 83 -30.27 -2.71 -7.81
C GLY A 83 -31.02 -2.45 -6.50
N ARG A 84 -32.26 -2.94 -6.37
CA ARG A 84 -33.09 -2.72 -5.18
C ARG A 84 -32.81 -3.68 -4.04
N GLN A 85 -32.21 -4.84 -4.35
CA GLN A 85 -31.80 -5.80 -3.33
C GLN A 85 -30.30 -5.96 -3.34
N VAL A 86 -29.75 -6.15 -2.15
CA VAL A 86 -28.33 -6.39 -1.92
C VAL A 86 -28.18 -7.83 -1.46
N GLU A 87 -27.39 -8.60 -2.19
CA GLU A 87 -27.11 -10.01 -1.85
C GLU A 87 -25.62 -10.22 -1.73
N THR A 88 -25.22 -11.15 -0.86
CA THR A 88 -23.85 -11.66 -0.81
C THR A 88 -23.83 -13.06 -1.39
N ARG A 89 -23.07 -13.26 -2.46
CA ARG A 89 -22.85 -14.59 -3.07
C ARG A 89 -21.45 -15.07 -2.73
N SER A 90 -21.39 -16.29 -2.17
CA SER A 90 -20.14 -16.85 -1.68
C SER A 90 -19.74 -18.10 -2.46
N TYR A 91 -18.45 -18.20 -2.81
CA TYR A 91 -17.88 -19.34 -3.51
C TYR A 91 -16.41 -19.53 -3.15
N LEU A 92 -15.87 -20.68 -3.51
CA LEU A 92 -14.44 -20.96 -3.47
C LEU A 92 -13.86 -20.77 -4.87
N MET A 93 -12.69 -20.15 -4.93
CA MET A 93 -11.94 -19.95 -6.16
C MET A 93 -10.52 -20.46 -5.97
N ARG A 94 -10.07 -21.31 -6.91
CA ARG A 94 -8.74 -21.87 -6.92
C ARG A 94 -7.93 -21.26 -8.06
N TYR A 95 -6.76 -20.73 -7.72
CA TYR A 95 -5.76 -20.23 -8.64
C TYR A 95 -4.62 -21.24 -8.70
N THR A 96 -4.35 -21.77 -9.87
CA THR A 96 -3.21 -22.68 -10.11
C THR A 96 -2.24 -22.02 -11.06
N ILE A 97 -0.99 -21.88 -10.67
CA ILE A 97 0.07 -21.41 -11.56
C ILE A 97 0.41 -22.57 -12.51
N ASP A 98 -0.11 -22.49 -13.72
CA ASP A 98 -0.03 -23.57 -14.69
C ASP A 98 1.36 -23.64 -15.36
N SER A 99 1.79 -22.52 -15.92
CA SER A 99 3.02 -22.46 -16.70
C SER A 99 3.65 -21.07 -16.64
N SER A 100 4.93 -21.00 -17.03
CA SER A 100 5.63 -19.73 -17.23
C SER A 100 6.12 -19.61 -18.68
N PHE A 101 6.17 -18.38 -19.17
CA PHE A 101 6.62 -18.04 -20.52
C PHE A 101 7.27 -16.65 -20.53
N LEU A 102 7.88 -16.27 -21.64
CA LEU A 102 8.33 -14.89 -21.86
C LEU A 102 7.27 -14.15 -22.67
N ASP A 103 6.91 -12.94 -22.20
CA ASP A 103 6.01 -12.08 -22.97
C ASP A 103 6.75 -11.42 -24.16
N ASN A 104 6.04 -10.62 -24.94
CA ASN A 104 6.59 -9.95 -26.13
C ASN A 104 7.74 -8.97 -25.83
N GLN A 105 7.96 -8.64 -24.55
CA GLN A 105 9.05 -7.79 -24.08
C GLN A 105 10.18 -8.61 -23.43
N GLY A 106 10.12 -9.94 -23.51
CA GLY A 106 11.08 -10.85 -22.89
C GLY A 106 10.97 -10.93 -21.36
N ARG A 107 9.85 -10.48 -20.77
CA ARG A 107 9.64 -10.51 -19.33
C ARG A 107 8.98 -11.83 -18.92
N LYS A 108 9.36 -12.34 -17.74
CA LYS A 108 8.80 -13.58 -17.21
C LYS A 108 7.34 -13.39 -16.81
N SER A 109 6.47 -14.18 -17.40
CA SER A 109 5.03 -14.17 -17.17
C SER A 109 4.57 -15.57 -16.79
N TYR A 110 3.48 -15.64 -16.02
CA TYR A 110 2.89 -16.87 -15.54
C TYR A 110 1.42 -16.91 -15.93
N ARG A 111 0.97 -18.05 -16.44
CA ARG A 111 -0.45 -18.31 -16.66
C ARG A 111 -1.06 -18.89 -15.40
N ILE A 112 -2.16 -18.30 -14.97
CA ILE A 112 -2.93 -18.72 -13.81
C ILE A 112 -4.25 -19.28 -14.31
N ILE A 113 -4.54 -20.54 -13.99
CA ILE A 113 -5.86 -21.15 -14.25
C ILE A 113 -6.76 -20.86 -13.07
N ARG A 114 -7.96 -20.37 -13.34
CA ARG A 114 -8.98 -20.04 -12.36
C ARG A 114 -10.11 -21.08 -12.43
N MET A 115 -10.43 -21.66 -11.28
CA MET A 115 -11.49 -22.64 -11.09
C MET A 115 -12.40 -22.18 -9.98
N ILE A 116 -13.71 -22.44 -10.11
CA ILE A 116 -14.73 -22.03 -9.14
C ILE A 116 -15.56 -23.24 -8.67
N ARG A 117 -16.02 -23.19 -7.42
CA ARG A 117 -17.04 -24.11 -6.89
C ARG A 117 -17.83 -23.49 -5.73
N ASP A 118 -18.90 -24.14 -5.33
CA ASP A 118 -19.71 -23.77 -4.17
C ASP A 118 -18.91 -23.88 -2.85
N THR A 119 -19.29 -23.10 -1.84
CA THR A 119 -18.63 -23.10 -0.53
C THR A 119 -18.87 -24.38 0.28
N LEU A 120 -19.96 -25.11 0.02
CA LEU A 120 -20.26 -26.40 0.63
C LEU A 120 -19.49 -27.55 0.01
N GLN A 121 -18.80 -27.29 -1.12
CA GLN A 121 -17.98 -28.24 -1.85
C GLN A 121 -18.80 -29.47 -2.38
N THR A 122 -20.08 -29.26 -2.62
CA THR A 122 -20.99 -30.28 -3.12
C THR A 122 -20.81 -30.50 -4.63
N GLN A 123 -20.30 -29.47 -5.34
CA GLN A 123 -20.05 -29.53 -6.77
C GLN A 123 -18.56 -29.67 -7.09
N PRO A 124 -18.20 -30.32 -8.18
CA PRO A 124 -16.81 -30.35 -8.65
C PRO A 124 -16.32 -28.93 -9.00
N TRP A 125 -15.00 -28.76 -9.06
CA TRP A 125 -14.40 -27.55 -9.58
C TRP A 125 -14.77 -27.38 -11.06
N LYS A 126 -15.21 -26.16 -11.42
CA LYS A 126 -15.54 -25.76 -12.78
C LYS A 126 -14.51 -24.74 -13.28
N PRO A 127 -14.12 -24.78 -14.56
CA PRO A 127 -13.29 -23.71 -15.14
C PRO A 127 -14.00 -22.34 -15.04
N ASP A 128 -13.22 -21.31 -14.66
CA ASP A 128 -13.70 -19.92 -14.55
C ASP A 128 -12.78 -18.95 -15.32
N GLY A 129 -11.90 -19.47 -16.15
CA GLY A 129 -11.01 -18.72 -17.02
C GLY A 129 -9.53 -18.84 -16.64
N SER A 130 -8.77 -17.93 -17.19
CA SER A 130 -7.33 -17.79 -16.90
C SER A 130 -6.91 -16.33 -17.00
N PHE A 131 -5.82 -15.99 -16.31
CA PHE A 131 -5.21 -14.67 -16.35
C PHE A 131 -3.69 -14.78 -16.27
N TYR A 132 -2.99 -13.65 -16.31
CA TYR A 132 -1.53 -13.62 -16.35
C TYR A 132 -0.98 -12.74 -15.23
N ILE A 133 0.17 -13.15 -14.69
CA ILE A 133 0.98 -12.33 -13.81
C ILE A 133 2.38 -12.21 -14.43
N THR A 134 2.81 -10.99 -14.68
CA THR A 134 4.16 -10.69 -15.18
C THR A 134 4.98 -10.06 -14.07
N THR A 135 6.17 -10.59 -13.81
CA THR A 135 7.07 -10.07 -12.77
C THR A 135 8.38 -9.59 -13.36
N THR A 136 8.87 -8.50 -12.79
CA THR A 136 10.23 -7.99 -12.96
C THR A 136 10.79 -7.67 -11.58
N PRO A 137 12.10 -7.40 -11.43
CA PRO A 137 12.65 -6.97 -10.16
C PRO A 137 12.00 -5.70 -9.60
N SER A 138 11.38 -4.87 -10.47
CA SER A 138 10.81 -3.59 -10.09
C SER A 138 9.29 -3.59 -9.93
N GLN A 139 8.57 -4.55 -10.49
CA GLN A 139 7.10 -4.54 -10.44
C GLN A 139 6.47 -5.91 -10.69
N MET A 140 5.24 -6.07 -10.19
CA MET A 140 4.34 -7.17 -10.54
C MET A 140 3.11 -6.60 -11.23
N GLU A 141 2.83 -7.09 -12.43
CA GLU A 141 1.63 -6.78 -13.19
C GLU A 141 0.65 -7.95 -13.11
N TRP A 142 -0.62 -7.62 -12.88
CA TRP A 142 -1.73 -8.56 -12.84
C TRP A 142 -2.67 -8.25 -13.99
N ILE A 143 -2.91 -9.21 -14.87
CA ILE A 143 -3.70 -9.01 -16.09
C ILE A 143 -4.86 -10.00 -16.06
N GLU A 144 -5.97 -9.57 -15.47
CA GLU A 144 -7.18 -10.35 -15.25
C GLU A 144 -8.37 -9.63 -15.86
N ASP A 145 -9.24 -10.35 -16.58
CA ASP A 145 -10.45 -9.82 -17.23
C ASP A 145 -10.17 -8.56 -18.09
N ASN A 146 -9.06 -8.57 -18.86
CA ASN A 146 -8.53 -7.43 -19.64
C ASN A 146 -8.07 -6.21 -18.80
N LEU A 147 -8.08 -6.30 -17.47
CA LEU A 147 -7.58 -5.25 -16.62
C LEU A 147 -6.10 -5.51 -16.30
N ARG A 148 -5.21 -4.70 -16.87
CA ARG A 148 -3.77 -4.75 -16.58
C ARG A 148 -3.44 -3.75 -15.50
N GLN A 149 -3.07 -4.24 -14.33
CA GLN A 149 -2.79 -3.43 -13.14
C GLN A 149 -1.38 -3.73 -12.61
N VAL A 150 -0.66 -2.71 -12.16
CA VAL A 150 0.61 -2.84 -11.45
C VAL A 150 0.33 -2.94 -9.96
N LYS A 151 0.26 -4.17 -9.47
CA LYS A 151 -0.13 -4.46 -8.09
C LYS A 151 0.98 -4.22 -7.07
N LEU A 152 2.23 -4.42 -7.46
CA LEU A 152 3.41 -4.10 -6.65
C LEU A 152 4.43 -3.34 -7.49
N GLN A 153 5.09 -2.35 -6.89
CA GLN A 153 6.17 -1.57 -7.51
C GLN A 153 7.19 -1.16 -6.47
N THR A 154 8.48 -1.36 -6.78
CA THR A 154 9.57 -0.91 -5.92
C THR A 154 9.72 0.61 -5.94
N PRO A 155 10.17 1.24 -4.83
CA PRO A 155 10.58 0.60 -3.57
C PRO A 155 9.39 0.15 -2.73
N LEU A 156 9.42 -1.10 -2.22
CA LEU A 156 8.39 -1.61 -1.30
C LEU A 156 8.67 -1.08 0.12
N ARG A 157 8.30 0.17 0.36
CA ARG A 157 8.42 0.85 1.66
C ARG A 157 7.16 1.66 1.94
N PRO A 158 6.78 1.87 3.21
CA PRO A 158 5.62 2.68 3.57
C PRO A 158 5.63 4.05 2.91
N GLY A 159 4.46 4.47 2.43
CA GLY A 159 4.28 5.73 1.73
C GLY A 159 4.75 5.73 0.27
N ALA A 160 5.33 4.63 -0.25
CA ALA A 160 5.61 4.52 -1.67
C ALA A 160 4.31 4.55 -2.47
N GLN A 161 4.31 5.34 -3.55
CA GLN A 161 3.14 5.58 -4.39
C GLN A 161 3.44 5.31 -5.86
N TRP A 162 2.45 4.79 -6.58
CA TRP A 162 2.52 4.62 -8.03
C TRP A 162 1.11 4.60 -8.64
N ASN A 163 1.02 4.95 -9.93
CA ASN A 163 -0.22 4.71 -10.67
C ASN A 163 -0.29 3.22 -11.03
N GLY A 164 -1.10 2.47 -10.26
CA GLY A 164 -1.27 1.03 -10.47
C GLY A 164 -2.12 0.70 -11.68
N ASN A 165 -2.98 1.62 -12.10
CA ASN A 165 -3.95 1.46 -13.18
C ASN A 165 -3.53 2.14 -14.50
N ARG A 166 -2.27 2.56 -14.63
CA ARG A 166 -1.75 3.32 -15.78
C ARG A 166 -1.94 2.66 -17.15
N PHE A 167 -2.28 1.40 -17.20
CA PHE A 167 -2.54 0.66 -18.43
C PHE A 167 -4.01 0.46 -18.74
N LEU A 168 -4.90 0.91 -17.85
CA LEU A 168 -6.33 0.82 -18.08
C LEU A 168 -6.77 1.92 -19.07
N ALA A 169 -7.69 1.55 -19.94
CA ALA A 169 -8.41 2.52 -20.76
C ALA A 169 -9.35 3.36 -19.90
N SER A 170 -9.95 4.41 -20.46
CA SER A 170 -11.10 5.05 -19.86
C SER A 170 -12.27 4.05 -19.81
N ASN A 171 -13.05 4.07 -18.73
CA ASN A 171 -14.22 3.21 -18.56
C ASN A 171 -13.90 1.70 -18.61
N PRO A 172 -12.90 1.20 -17.86
CA PRO A 172 -12.39 -0.16 -18.02
C PRO A 172 -13.29 -1.23 -17.41
N LEU A 173 -14.31 -0.85 -16.64
CA LEU A 173 -15.23 -1.77 -15.96
C LEU A 173 -16.48 -2.10 -16.79
N ASN A 174 -16.62 -1.54 -17.98
CA ASN A 174 -17.75 -1.82 -18.87
C ASN A 174 -17.27 -2.26 -20.28
N PRO A 175 -17.40 -3.53 -20.68
CA PRO A 175 -17.44 -4.69 -19.81
C PRO A 175 -16.10 -4.85 -19.10
N PRO A 176 -15.86 -5.59 -18.03
CA PRO A 176 -16.52 -6.86 -17.70
C PRO A 176 -17.60 -6.81 -16.61
N TYR A 177 -17.78 -5.69 -15.91
CA TYR A 177 -18.66 -5.62 -14.74
C TYR A 177 -19.97 -4.88 -14.97
N ASP A 178 -20.28 -4.46 -16.21
CA ASP A 178 -21.44 -3.65 -16.57
C ASP A 178 -21.61 -2.40 -15.68
N PHE A 179 -20.48 -1.75 -15.40
CA PHE A 179 -20.38 -0.57 -14.55
C PHE A 179 -19.59 0.52 -15.29
N SER A 180 -20.21 1.65 -15.55
CA SER A 180 -19.65 2.72 -16.37
C SER A 180 -19.19 3.95 -15.57
N ASN A 181 -19.55 4.01 -14.28
CA ASN A 181 -19.17 5.14 -13.43
C ASN A 181 -17.94 4.80 -12.61
N ASP A 182 -16.81 4.71 -13.28
CA ASP A 182 -15.57 4.20 -12.73
C ASP A 182 -14.65 5.28 -12.14
N ASP A 183 -15.13 6.53 -12.02
CA ASP A 183 -14.47 7.65 -11.33
C ASP A 183 -12.97 7.79 -11.61
N ASN A 184 -12.60 7.79 -12.89
CA ASN A 184 -11.19 7.90 -13.31
C ASN A 184 -10.28 6.81 -12.73
N ILE A 185 -10.75 5.60 -12.62
CA ILE A 185 -10.00 4.45 -12.09
C ILE A 185 -8.57 4.32 -12.68
N GLN A 186 -8.38 4.71 -13.93
CA GLN A 186 -7.06 4.71 -14.60
C GLN A 186 -6.05 5.65 -13.92
N ASN A 187 -6.50 6.60 -13.12
CA ASN A 187 -5.65 7.58 -12.42
C ASN A 187 -5.43 7.24 -10.93
N TRP A 188 -5.95 6.13 -10.43
CA TRP A 188 -5.78 5.78 -9.02
C TRP A 188 -4.32 5.62 -8.65
N ILE A 189 -3.93 6.28 -7.57
CA ILE A 189 -2.60 6.21 -7.00
C ILE A 189 -2.58 5.18 -5.88
N TYR A 190 -1.91 4.08 -6.14
CA TYR A 190 -1.71 3.03 -5.15
C TYR A 190 -0.67 3.47 -4.14
N THR A 191 -0.92 3.17 -2.87
CA THR A 191 -0.02 3.50 -1.76
C THR A 191 0.28 2.25 -0.94
N LEU A 192 1.55 1.97 -0.71
CA LEU A 192 1.94 0.97 0.28
C LEU A 192 1.78 1.59 1.67
N SER A 193 0.82 1.09 2.45
CA SER A 193 0.28 1.79 3.60
C SER A 193 1.01 1.52 4.92
N ALA A 194 1.76 0.43 5.04
CA ALA A 194 2.42 0.07 6.30
C ALA A 194 3.68 -0.79 6.09
N GLU A 195 4.56 -0.79 7.10
CA GLU A 195 5.59 -1.80 7.24
C GLU A 195 4.95 -3.19 7.33
N PRO A 196 5.66 -4.25 6.89
CA PRO A 196 5.16 -5.61 7.04
C PRO A 196 4.79 -5.92 8.48
N SER A 197 3.54 -6.33 8.68
CA SER A 197 2.97 -6.60 9.98
C SER A 197 2.11 -7.87 9.94
N SER A 198 1.58 -8.29 11.08
CA SER A 198 0.59 -9.37 11.07
C SER A 198 -0.77 -8.84 10.60
N PHE A 199 -1.48 -9.66 9.83
CA PHE A 199 -2.84 -9.40 9.40
C PHE A 199 -3.72 -10.59 9.73
N GLN A 200 -4.85 -10.34 10.36
CA GLN A 200 -5.85 -11.38 10.67
C GLN A 200 -7.16 -11.06 9.98
N TYR A 201 -7.72 -12.06 9.32
CA TYR A 201 -9.05 -11.99 8.78
C TYR A 201 -9.80 -13.29 9.12
N ARG A 202 -10.95 -13.15 9.80
CA ARG A 202 -11.69 -14.28 10.37
C ARG A 202 -10.77 -15.16 11.25
N ASN A 203 -10.64 -16.44 10.96
CA ASN A 203 -9.82 -17.41 11.70
C ASN A 203 -8.41 -17.60 11.09
N LYS A 204 -8.05 -16.81 10.08
CA LYS A 204 -6.73 -16.88 9.45
C LYS A 204 -5.87 -15.69 9.85
N ARG A 205 -4.63 -15.99 10.24
CA ARG A 205 -3.59 -15.00 10.54
C ARG A 205 -2.40 -15.20 9.62
N TYR A 206 -1.88 -14.13 9.12
CA TYR A 206 -0.73 -14.06 8.21
C TYR A 206 0.32 -13.15 8.81
N GLU A 207 1.60 -13.52 8.67
CA GLU A 207 2.72 -12.73 9.15
C GLU A 207 3.43 -12.03 7.96
N ASN A 208 4.14 -10.94 8.27
CA ASN A 208 4.89 -10.17 7.28
C ASN A 208 4.03 -9.75 6.07
N VAL A 209 2.90 -9.13 6.34
CA VAL A 209 1.93 -8.68 5.33
C VAL A 209 2.15 -7.21 5.02
N ILE A 210 2.26 -6.88 3.74
CA ILE A 210 2.16 -5.51 3.23
C ILE A 210 0.74 -5.26 2.70
N ALA A 211 0.27 -4.01 2.85
CA ALA A 211 -1.02 -3.60 2.34
C ALA A 211 -0.83 -2.52 1.27
N VAL A 212 -1.45 -2.73 0.11
CA VAL A 212 -1.51 -1.77 -0.99
C VAL A 212 -2.92 -1.20 -1.06
N MET A 213 -3.08 0.02 -0.58
CA MET A 213 -4.31 0.79 -0.71
C MET A 213 -4.36 1.38 -2.11
N GLN A 214 -5.43 1.12 -2.84
CA GLN A 214 -5.63 1.59 -4.20
C GLN A 214 -6.53 2.83 -4.26
N ILE A 215 -7.60 2.81 -3.47
CA ILE A 215 -8.56 3.91 -3.29
C ILE A 215 -9.29 3.73 -1.96
N ASP A 216 -9.72 4.82 -1.34
CA ASP A 216 -10.62 4.85 -0.18
C ASP A 216 -11.43 6.14 -0.19
N GLU A 217 -12.56 6.12 -0.90
CA GLU A 217 -13.47 7.24 -1.04
C GLU A 217 -14.91 6.81 -0.77
N ALA A 218 -15.66 7.66 -0.08
CA ALA A 218 -17.04 7.40 0.24
C ALA A 218 -17.83 8.70 0.44
N VAL A 219 -19.08 8.70 0.03
CA VAL A 219 -20.05 9.74 0.33
C VAL A 219 -21.31 9.09 0.86
N ASN A 220 -21.83 9.57 2.00
CA ASN A 220 -23.04 9.06 2.65
C ASN A 220 -22.99 7.52 2.88
N VAL A 221 -21.86 7.01 3.35
CA VAL A 221 -21.66 5.59 3.68
C VAL A 221 -21.22 5.46 5.14
N PRO A 222 -21.99 4.79 6.01
CA PRO A 222 -23.27 4.12 5.76
C PRO A 222 -24.36 5.12 5.34
N ILE A 223 -25.35 4.66 4.55
CA ILE A 223 -26.42 5.53 4.05
C ILE A 223 -27.28 6.01 5.22
N THR A 224 -27.03 7.24 5.69
CA THR A 224 -27.78 7.90 6.77
C THR A 224 -28.82 8.87 6.26
N ILE A 225 -28.69 9.31 5.00
CA ILE A 225 -29.60 10.21 4.30
C ILE A 225 -30.14 9.47 3.07
N PRO A 226 -31.29 8.77 3.18
CA PRO A 226 -31.80 7.93 2.08
C PRO A 226 -32.24 8.71 0.83
N THR A 227 -32.42 10.03 0.95
CA THR A 227 -32.79 10.92 -0.16
C THR A 227 -31.58 11.53 -0.86
N ALA A 228 -30.38 11.26 -0.37
CA ALA A 228 -29.14 11.73 -0.96
C ALA A 228 -28.41 10.60 -1.70
N TYR A 229 -27.66 10.99 -2.73
CA TYR A 229 -26.71 10.11 -3.41
C TYR A 229 -25.68 9.55 -2.43
N ALA A 230 -25.24 8.32 -2.66
CA ALA A 230 -24.12 7.71 -1.94
C ALA A 230 -23.23 6.93 -2.89
N PHE A 231 -21.95 6.85 -2.59
CA PHE A 231 -21.03 5.97 -3.30
C PHE A 231 -19.94 5.44 -2.38
N ARG A 232 -19.34 4.33 -2.78
CA ARG A 232 -18.15 3.75 -2.19
C ARG A 232 -17.20 3.31 -3.29
N ASN A 233 -15.98 3.86 -3.27
CA ASN A 233 -14.83 3.33 -3.96
C ASN A 233 -13.78 2.94 -2.92
N TYR A 234 -13.58 1.64 -2.75
CA TYR A 234 -12.61 1.09 -1.81
C TYR A 234 -11.89 -0.08 -2.45
N ALA A 235 -10.57 -0.04 -2.49
CA ALA A 235 -9.79 -1.16 -2.98
C ALA A 235 -8.48 -1.31 -2.22
N VAL A 236 -8.23 -2.51 -1.68
CA VAL A 236 -7.00 -2.87 -0.99
C VAL A 236 -6.60 -4.30 -1.33
N ASP A 237 -5.32 -4.50 -1.62
CA ASP A 237 -4.71 -5.82 -1.72
C ASP A 237 -3.69 -6.00 -0.57
N ARG A 238 -3.64 -7.20 0.04
CA ARG A 238 -2.68 -7.56 1.07
C ARG A 238 -1.87 -8.77 0.62
N PHE A 239 -0.56 -8.61 0.66
CA PHE A 239 0.39 -9.64 0.23
C PHE A 239 1.22 -10.08 1.43
N ALA A 240 1.26 -11.38 1.70
CA ALA A 240 2.12 -11.97 2.72
C ALA A 240 3.44 -12.43 2.09
N LYS A 241 4.54 -12.17 2.78
CA LYS A 241 5.89 -12.59 2.37
C LYS A 241 5.93 -14.10 2.15
N ASN A 242 6.53 -14.53 1.04
CA ASN A 242 6.66 -15.93 0.61
C ASN A 242 5.33 -16.69 0.33
N ILE A 243 4.22 -15.97 0.37
CA ILE A 243 2.88 -16.54 0.08
C ILE A 243 2.28 -15.89 -1.16
N GLY A 244 2.24 -14.57 -1.22
CA GLY A 244 1.56 -13.79 -2.25
C GLY A 244 0.29 -13.14 -1.74
N LEU A 245 -0.70 -12.94 -2.60
CA LEU A 245 -1.98 -12.34 -2.24
C LEU A 245 -2.72 -13.19 -1.20
N VAL A 246 -3.03 -12.63 -0.03
CA VAL A 246 -3.77 -13.29 1.05
C VAL A 246 -5.13 -12.68 1.31
N TYR A 247 -5.32 -11.42 0.91
CA TYR A 247 -6.58 -10.71 1.04
C TYR A 247 -6.71 -9.66 -0.05
N ARG A 248 -7.93 -9.54 -0.57
CA ARG A 248 -8.36 -8.47 -1.47
C ARG A 248 -9.74 -8.03 -1.07
N GLU A 249 -9.97 -6.72 -1.07
CA GLU A 249 -11.28 -6.14 -1.01
C GLU A 249 -11.37 -5.06 -2.07
N TRP A 250 -12.46 -5.10 -2.84
CA TRP A 250 -12.75 -4.09 -3.84
C TRP A 250 -14.26 -3.85 -3.85
N GLU A 251 -14.66 -2.63 -3.50
CA GLU A 251 -16.02 -2.14 -3.60
C GLU A 251 -16.03 -0.93 -4.52
N SER A 252 -16.88 -0.96 -5.54
CA SER A 252 -17.12 0.15 -6.43
C SER A 252 -18.61 0.16 -6.73
N TRP A 253 -19.34 1.02 -6.04
CA TRP A 253 -20.79 1.06 -6.16
C TRP A 253 -21.35 2.43 -5.83
N GLU A 254 -22.54 2.69 -6.40
CA GLU A 254 -23.34 3.87 -6.17
C GLU A 254 -24.75 3.51 -5.68
N TYR A 255 -25.31 4.41 -4.93
CA TYR A 255 -26.71 4.43 -4.55
C TYR A 255 -27.39 5.65 -5.16
N GLN A 256 -28.42 5.39 -5.92
CA GLN A 256 -29.29 6.38 -6.53
C GLN A 256 -30.56 6.50 -5.69
N PRO A 257 -30.82 7.67 -5.06
CA PRO A 257 -32.02 7.88 -4.27
C PRO A 257 -33.26 7.96 -5.18
N ASN A 258 -34.43 7.65 -4.62
CA ASN A 258 -35.68 7.88 -5.33
C ASN A 258 -35.98 9.38 -5.35
N THR A 259 -35.98 9.95 -6.53
CA THR A 259 -36.26 11.37 -6.78
C THR A 259 -37.73 11.65 -7.17
N GLY A 260 -38.67 10.74 -6.83
CA GLY A 260 -40.11 10.93 -7.05
C GLY A 260 -40.72 9.99 -8.08
N GLY A 261 -39.97 9.05 -8.66
CA GLY A 261 -40.48 8.01 -9.54
C GLY A 261 -41.06 6.81 -8.80
N SER A 262 -41.86 5.97 -9.47
CA SER A 262 -42.42 4.71 -8.93
C SER A 262 -41.34 3.62 -8.73
N GLY A 263 -40.10 3.85 -9.17
CA GLY A 263 -39.02 2.88 -9.23
C GLY A 263 -38.41 2.52 -7.87
N GLY A 264 -38.42 3.43 -6.90
CA GLY A 264 -37.68 3.31 -5.66
C GLY A 264 -36.16 3.54 -5.81
N PRO A 265 -35.40 3.60 -4.69
CA PRO A 265 -33.95 3.74 -4.74
C PRO A 265 -33.30 2.44 -5.23
N TYR A 266 -32.09 2.57 -5.81
CA TYR A 266 -31.34 1.42 -6.32
C TYR A 266 -29.83 1.62 -6.18
N ARG A 267 -29.09 0.51 -6.30
CA ARG A 267 -27.63 0.51 -6.36
C ARG A 267 -27.15 -0.09 -7.68
N ILE A 268 -26.01 0.40 -8.13
CA ILE A 268 -25.26 -0.14 -9.27
C ILE A 268 -23.81 -0.35 -8.85
N GLY A 269 -23.10 -1.23 -9.55
CA GLY A 269 -21.72 -1.56 -9.26
C GLY A 269 -21.59 -2.94 -8.62
N PHE A 270 -20.51 -3.14 -7.86
CA PHE A 270 -20.18 -4.43 -7.29
C PHE A 270 -19.31 -4.30 -6.03
N GLY A 271 -19.16 -5.41 -5.31
CA GLY A 271 -18.15 -5.57 -4.26
C GLY A 271 -17.59 -6.98 -4.27
N ILE A 272 -16.30 -7.10 -3.99
CA ILE A 272 -15.61 -8.39 -3.88
C ILE A 272 -14.76 -8.35 -2.62
N ARG A 273 -14.91 -9.39 -1.77
CA ARG A 273 -14.01 -9.66 -0.65
C ARG A 273 -13.47 -11.07 -0.81
N GLN A 274 -12.15 -11.15 -0.98
CA GLN A 274 -11.43 -12.38 -1.25
C GLN A 274 -10.38 -12.61 -0.17
N TRP A 275 -10.31 -13.82 0.39
CA TRP A 275 -9.23 -14.17 1.32
C TRP A 275 -8.79 -15.61 1.13
N MET A 276 -7.50 -15.81 1.34
CA MET A 276 -6.88 -17.12 1.21
C MET A 276 -7.38 -18.07 2.30
N VAL A 277 -7.78 -19.26 1.93
CA VAL A 277 -8.19 -20.32 2.85
C VAL A 277 -7.21 -21.48 2.86
N GLU A 278 -6.51 -21.70 1.74
CA GLU A 278 -5.57 -22.80 1.57
C GLU A 278 -4.50 -22.43 0.55
N ASN A 279 -3.28 -22.92 0.73
CA ASN A 279 -2.18 -22.87 -0.25
C ASN A 279 -1.26 -24.09 -0.07
N ASN A 280 -0.59 -24.53 -1.15
CA ASN A 280 0.47 -25.53 -1.13
C ASN A 280 1.85 -24.91 -1.39
#